data_6cc280ee070897b61526c1be1d6d8176
#
_entry.id   6cc280ee070897b61526c1be1d6d8176
#
_cell.length_a   1.000
_cell.length_b   1.000
_cell.length_c   1.000
_cell.angle_alpha   90.00
_cell.angle_beta   90.00
_cell.angle_gamma   90.00
#
_symmetry.space_group_name_H-M   'P 1'
#
loop_
_entity.id
_entity.type
_entity.pdbx_description
1 polymer ?
#
loop_
_entity_poly.entity_id
_entity_poly.type
_entity_poly.pdbx_seq_one_letter_code
_entity_poly.pdbx_strand_id
1 'polypeptide(L)'
;MLIKCPECDLQASDKAQSCPHCGYPLQSDAKARQPRKTNKKRRLPNGFGQISEIRGRNLRNPFRAMVTVGKTPTGRPICKPLKPNAFFPTYNDAYAALVEYNKNPYDLRDSITVKELYDKWSNERFGNFGSDSTVRGIVSAWAYCSDVYDMKVSELRSRHIKGCMNEGFVTFKTGNRYATPNMKSRIKSLFNNMFDYAVEYEIVDRNYARSFNLPDDVQKEVTKVKKLHIPFEDYEMKLLWENIGKVDFVDVVLIQCYSGWRPQELGLLQVKDVDIENGTFKGGIKSDAGIDRIVPIHPKIKELVKARYDEAVSIKSPNLINCTDGYARLKDLTLTYSKYKERFVRIRESLNLNPKHRPHDPRKHFVTKAKHYNVDEYAIKYMIGHVIQDVTERVYTERTVEWLRTEIEKIK
;
A
#
# COMPACT_ATOMS: atom_id res chain seq x y z
N MET A 1 57.76 46.95 63.67
CA MET A 1 58.21 48.29 63.28
C MET A 1 57.07 49.09 62.66
N LEU A 2 57.13 50.41 62.64
CA LEU A 2 56.18 51.22 61.89
C LEU A 2 56.79 51.52 60.50
N ILE A 3 55.99 51.33 59.49
CA ILE A 3 56.35 51.62 58.08
C ILE A 3 55.43 52.71 57.54
N LYS A 4 55.88 53.48 56.55
CA LYS A 4 55.02 54.44 55.85
C LYS A 4 54.15 53.66 54.81
N CYS A 5 52.87 53.91 54.82
CA CYS A 5 51.97 53.37 53.82
C CYS A 5 52.28 53.95 52.41
N PRO A 6 52.45 53.14 51.36
CA PRO A 6 52.79 53.66 50.03
C PRO A 6 51.67 54.46 49.35
N GLU A 7 50.45 54.42 49.89
CA GLU A 7 49.30 55.11 49.30
C GLU A 7 48.96 56.43 50.01
N CYS A 8 49.03 56.45 51.34
CA CYS A 8 48.59 57.64 52.10
C CYS A 8 49.70 58.29 52.96
N ASP A 9 50.93 57.78 52.89
CA ASP A 9 52.13 58.25 53.62
C ASP A 9 52.02 58.21 55.16
N LEU A 10 50.92 57.75 55.73
CA LEU A 10 50.74 57.63 57.19
C LEU A 10 51.41 56.39 57.73
N GLN A 11 51.79 56.40 58.99
CA GLN A 11 52.47 55.26 59.62
C GLN A 11 51.54 54.16 59.96
N ALA A 12 51.89 52.94 59.53
CA ALA A 12 51.15 51.69 59.80
C ALA A 12 52.10 50.59 60.31
N SER A 13 51.61 49.65 61.08
CA SER A 13 52.40 48.53 61.51
C SER A 13 52.82 47.65 60.32
N ASP A 14 54.10 47.23 60.31
CA ASP A 14 54.63 46.25 59.35
C ASP A 14 53.95 44.89 59.39
N LYS A 15 53.20 44.59 60.48
CA LYS A 15 52.41 43.41 60.68
C LYS A 15 50.93 43.56 60.31
N ALA A 16 50.49 44.75 59.93
CA ALA A 16 49.10 44.96 59.50
C ALA A 16 48.87 44.43 58.11
N GLN A 17 47.76 43.71 57.91
CA GLN A 17 47.41 43.20 56.62
C GLN A 17 46.98 44.28 55.62
N SER A 18 46.42 45.34 56.16
CA SER A 18 46.08 46.57 55.40
C SER A 18 46.34 47.83 56.22
N CYS A 19 46.54 48.93 55.54
CA CYS A 19 46.74 50.25 56.20
C CYS A 19 45.44 50.63 56.92
N PRO A 20 45.49 50.93 58.23
CA PRO A 20 44.35 51.34 59.04
C PRO A 20 43.74 52.66 58.61
N HIS A 21 44.48 53.52 57.85
CA HIS A 21 44.04 54.82 57.42
C HIS A 21 43.34 54.82 56.03
N CYS A 22 43.86 54.06 55.09
CA CYS A 22 43.33 54.04 53.70
C CYS A 22 42.92 52.65 53.14
N GLY A 23 43.17 51.61 53.94
CA GLY A 23 42.85 50.27 53.52
C GLY A 23 43.81 49.58 52.50
N TYR A 24 44.94 50.23 52.17
CA TYR A 24 45.94 49.72 51.27
C TYR A 24 46.59 48.46 51.83
N PRO A 25 46.67 47.35 51.08
CA PRO A 25 47.22 46.06 51.52
C PRO A 25 48.72 46.19 51.73
N LEU A 26 49.19 46.08 53.00
CA LEU A 26 50.62 46.25 53.41
C LEU A 26 51.37 44.91 53.37
N GLN A 27 50.70 43.77 53.44
CA GLN A 27 51.33 42.49 53.28
C GLN A 27 50.86 41.85 51.93
N SER A 28 51.77 41.82 50.96
CA SER A 28 51.58 41.11 49.73
C SER A 28 52.04 39.68 49.93
N ASP A 29 51.21 38.80 50.52
CA ASP A 29 51.31 37.41 50.27
C ASP A 29 50.85 37.10 48.87
N ALA A 30 51.52 37.62 47.92
CA ALA A 30 51.38 37.35 46.54
C ALA A 30 52.29 36.16 46.14
N LYS A 31 51.93 34.92 46.51
CA LYS A 31 52.03 33.90 45.52
C LYS A 31 50.95 34.21 44.49
N ALA A 32 51.32 34.97 43.45
CA ALA A 32 50.50 35.19 42.26
C ALA A 32 50.06 33.79 41.77
N ARG A 33 48.82 33.38 42.09
CA ARG A 33 48.13 32.34 41.35
C ARG A 33 47.99 32.87 39.93
N GLN A 34 48.90 32.42 39.04
CA GLN A 34 48.74 32.66 37.62
C GLN A 34 47.27 32.31 37.28
N PRO A 35 46.52 33.16 36.60
CA PRO A 35 45.18 32.82 36.18
C PRO A 35 45.30 31.57 35.31
N ARG A 36 44.83 30.43 35.80
CA ARG A 36 44.59 29.27 34.94
C ARG A 36 43.81 29.81 33.78
N LYS A 37 44.39 29.80 32.57
CA LYS A 37 43.65 29.96 31.31
C LYS A 37 42.64 28.85 31.23
N THR A 38 41.54 28.95 31.95
CA THR A 38 40.37 28.17 31.70
C THR A 38 39.81 28.68 30.39
N ASN A 39 40.10 28.00 29.29
CA ASN A 39 39.28 28.10 28.10
C ASN A 39 37.84 27.87 28.56
N LYS A 40 37.13 28.97 28.89
CA LYS A 40 35.70 28.91 29.23
C LYS A 40 35.02 28.32 28.03
N LYS A 41 34.77 27.00 28.06
CA LYS A 41 33.93 26.33 27.05
C LYS A 41 32.65 27.15 26.95
N ARG A 42 32.29 27.61 25.76
CA ARG A 42 30.99 28.27 25.52
C ARG A 42 29.89 27.42 26.16
N ARG A 43 29.15 27.95 27.10
CA ARG A 43 27.97 27.31 27.65
C ARG A 43 26.89 27.29 26.55
N LEU A 44 26.45 26.10 26.20
CA LEU A 44 25.31 25.91 25.30
C LEU A 44 24.03 26.28 26.05
N PRO A 45 23.01 26.83 25.37
CA PRO A 45 21.68 27.05 25.95
C PRO A 45 21.09 25.80 26.59
N ASN A 46 20.23 25.99 27.58
CA ASN A 46 19.55 24.89 28.24
C ASN A 46 18.69 24.10 27.20
N GLY A 47 18.83 22.78 27.17
CA GLY A 47 18.13 21.93 26.23
C GLY A 47 18.81 21.77 24.86
N PHE A 48 19.81 22.61 24.53
CA PHE A 48 20.48 22.58 23.24
C PHE A 48 21.30 21.29 22.99
N GLY A 49 21.70 20.60 24.06
CA GLY A 49 22.59 19.45 24.03
C GLY A 49 23.93 19.71 24.68
N GLN A 50 24.85 18.79 24.57
CA GLN A 50 26.19 18.91 25.12
C GLN A 50 27.24 18.35 24.14
N ILE A 51 28.44 19.01 24.19
CA ILE A 51 29.62 18.53 23.46
C ILE A 51 30.69 18.19 24.48
N SER A 52 31.18 16.96 24.42
CA SER A 52 32.26 16.44 25.28
C SER A 52 33.46 16.00 24.45
N GLU A 53 34.66 16.35 24.89
CA GLU A 53 35.90 15.89 24.29
C GLU A 53 36.36 14.60 25.01
N ILE A 54 36.64 13.55 24.26
CA ILE A 54 37.17 12.28 24.75
C ILE A 54 38.69 12.44 24.83
N ARG A 55 39.22 12.51 26.06
CA ARG A 55 40.66 12.66 26.34
C ARG A 55 41.32 11.33 26.64
N GLY A 56 42.62 11.25 26.50
CA GLY A 56 43.42 10.08 26.86
C GLY A 56 43.57 9.06 25.74
N ARG A 57 43.05 9.33 24.55
CA ARG A 57 43.24 8.53 23.33
C ARG A 57 43.46 9.45 22.12
N ASN A 58 44.33 9.03 21.20
CA ASN A 58 44.52 9.76 19.95
C ASN A 58 43.42 9.38 18.97
N LEU A 59 42.26 10.04 19.05
CA LEU A 59 41.08 9.74 18.23
C LEU A 59 40.98 10.70 17.05
N ARG A 60 40.64 10.21 15.88
CA ARG A 60 40.37 11.04 14.69
C ARG A 60 39.17 11.97 14.92
N ASN A 61 38.19 11.55 15.68
CA ASN A 61 36.95 12.29 15.97
C ASN A 61 36.73 12.35 17.50
N PRO A 62 37.45 13.22 18.23
CA PRO A 62 37.43 13.26 19.71
C PRO A 62 36.21 13.99 20.31
N PHE A 63 35.46 14.78 19.53
CA PHE A 63 34.33 15.53 20.04
C PHE A 63 33.00 14.76 19.88
N ARG A 64 32.36 14.46 21.00
CA ARG A 64 31.08 13.77 21.04
C ARG A 64 29.94 14.75 21.26
N ALA A 65 28.97 14.81 20.35
CA ALA A 65 27.73 15.54 20.48
C ALA A 65 26.61 14.65 21.05
N MET A 66 25.87 15.18 22.02
CA MET A 66 24.73 14.51 22.65
C MET A 66 23.59 15.54 22.78
N VAL A 67 22.36 15.06 22.62
CA VAL A 67 21.14 15.86 22.78
C VAL A 67 20.31 15.37 23.97
N THR A 68 19.58 16.29 24.60
CA THR A 68 18.70 15.98 25.71
C THR A 68 17.34 15.56 25.17
N VAL A 69 16.95 14.32 25.42
CA VAL A 69 15.69 13.74 24.94
C VAL A 69 14.59 13.67 26.02
N GLY A 70 14.89 14.07 27.23
CA GLY A 70 13.95 14.08 28.34
C GLY A 70 14.63 14.36 29.67
N LYS A 71 13.87 14.23 30.76
CA LYS A 71 14.39 14.33 32.14
C LYS A 71 13.94 13.12 32.94
N THR A 72 14.77 12.67 33.86
CA THR A 72 14.39 11.68 34.85
C THR A 72 13.34 12.25 35.82
N PRO A 73 12.61 11.41 36.58
CA PRO A 73 11.73 11.90 37.65
C PRO A 73 12.44 12.79 38.68
N THR A 74 13.76 12.67 38.82
CA THR A 74 14.59 13.51 39.68
C THR A 74 15.10 14.80 39.00
N GLY A 75 14.61 15.14 37.80
CA GLY A 75 14.96 16.34 37.03
C GLY A 75 16.30 16.29 36.28
N ARG A 76 17.02 15.14 36.30
CA ARG A 76 18.30 15.00 35.57
C ARG A 76 18.05 14.82 34.07
N PRO A 77 18.81 15.49 33.18
CA PRO A 77 18.64 15.35 31.74
C PRO A 77 19.01 13.92 31.28
N ILE A 78 18.19 13.30 30.46
CA ILE A 78 18.48 12.08 29.74
C ILE A 78 19.05 12.49 28.39
N CYS A 79 20.34 12.14 28.15
CA CYS A 79 21.05 12.53 26.93
C CYS A 79 21.30 11.30 26.05
N LYS A 80 21.08 11.44 24.75
CA LYS A 80 21.40 10.45 23.72
C LYS A 80 22.44 10.99 22.74
N PRO A 81 23.32 10.13 22.19
CA PRO A 81 24.24 10.53 21.12
C PRO A 81 23.49 11.09 19.93
N LEU A 82 24.02 12.13 19.30
CA LEU A 82 23.48 12.67 18.04
C LEU A 82 23.63 11.61 16.94
N LYS A 83 22.64 11.49 16.08
CA LYS A 83 22.64 10.60 14.90
C LYS A 83 22.52 11.42 13.60
N PRO A 84 23.02 10.95 12.47
CA PRO A 84 23.67 9.65 12.24
C PRO A 84 25.09 9.59 12.82
N ASN A 85 25.76 10.74 13.04
CA ASN A 85 27.11 10.82 13.58
C ASN A 85 27.11 11.51 14.95
N ALA A 86 27.68 10.84 15.94
CA ALA A 86 27.86 11.39 17.29
C ALA A 86 29.25 11.95 17.52
N PHE A 87 30.26 11.59 16.71
CA PHE A 87 31.66 11.92 16.92
C PHE A 87 32.22 12.75 15.76
N PHE A 88 32.89 13.84 16.08
CA PHE A 88 33.34 14.86 15.13
C PHE A 88 34.83 15.17 15.34
N PRO A 89 35.54 15.61 14.27
CA PRO A 89 36.95 15.95 14.36
C PRO A 89 37.18 17.22 15.16
N THR A 90 36.27 18.22 15.10
CA THR A 90 36.39 19.49 15.83
C THR A 90 35.15 19.77 16.67
N TYR A 91 35.34 20.69 17.66
CA TYR A 91 34.23 21.22 18.46
C TYR A 91 33.19 21.95 17.58
N ASN A 92 33.68 22.68 16.57
CA ASN A 92 32.80 23.44 15.69
C ASN A 92 31.93 22.54 14.80
N ASP A 93 32.44 21.41 14.32
CA ASP A 93 31.66 20.44 13.57
C ASP A 93 30.57 19.81 14.45
N ALA A 94 30.92 19.43 15.67
CA ALA A 94 29.97 18.95 16.66
C ALA A 94 28.90 19.99 17.01
N TYR A 95 29.28 21.26 17.09
CA TYR A 95 28.36 22.37 17.34
C TYR A 95 27.43 22.62 16.15
N ALA A 96 27.97 22.64 14.92
CA ALA A 96 27.17 22.78 13.70
C ALA A 96 26.12 21.68 13.57
N ALA A 97 26.50 20.44 13.88
CA ALA A 97 25.58 19.31 13.87
C ALA A 97 24.46 19.46 14.94
N LEU A 98 24.77 19.97 16.13
CA LEU A 98 23.76 20.27 17.14
C LEU A 98 22.85 21.44 16.74
N VAL A 99 23.39 22.47 16.05
CA VAL A 99 22.58 23.58 15.52
C VAL A 99 21.57 23.03 14.49
N GLU A 100 22.02 22.19 13.59
CA GLU A 100 21.14 21.57 12.56
C GLU A 100 20.05 20.71 13.19
N TYR A 101 20.42 19.89 14.16
CA TYR A 101 19.45 19.11 14.93
C TYR A 101 18.41 20.00 15.64
N ASN A 102 18.84 21.11 16.27
CA ASN A 102 17.91 21.99 16.99
C ASN A 102 17.05 22.86 16.08
N LYS A 103 17.47 23.12 14.83
CA LYS A 103 16.63 23.76 13.81
C LYS A 103 15.50 22.83 13.34
N ASN A 104 15.80 21.55 13.22
CA ASN A 104 14.84 20.54 12.76
C ASN A 104 15.04 19.24 13.56
N PRO A 105 14.54 19.18 14.83
CA PRO A 105 14.70 18.00 15.66
C PRO A 105 14.10 16.76 15.01
N TYR A 106 14.87 15.70 14.90
CA TYR A 106 14.44 14.42 14.36
C TYR A 106 14.52 13.31 15.42
N ASP A 107 13.76 12.26 15.23
CA ASP A 107 13.77 11.12 16.14
C ASP A 107 15.15 10.42 16.12
N LEU A 108 15.73 10.28 17.28
CA LEU A 108 17.02 9.60 17.50
C LEU A 108 16.87 8.08 17.65
N ARG A 109 15.64 7.55 17.57
CA ARG A 109 15.42 6.10 17.47
C ARG A 109 16.04 5.57 16.19
N ASP A 110 16.49 4.33 16.21
CA ASP A 110 16.98 3.69 14.99
C ASP A 110 15.83 3.62 13.99
N SER A 111 15.98 4.29 12.87
CA SER A 111 15.01 4.17 11.78
C SER A 111 14.99 2.73 11.29
N ILE A 112 13.81 2.14 11.22
CA ILE A 112 13.62 0.80 10.67
C ILE A 112 13.97 0.78 9.18
N THR A 113 14.33 -0.39 8.66
CA THR A 113 14.55 -0.58 7.23
C THR A 113 13.20 -0.61 6.48
N VAL A 114 13.25 -0.43 5.17
CA VAL A 114 12.06 -0.52 4.30
C VAL A 114 11.47 -1.93 4.35
N LYS A 115 12.33 -2.96 4.48
CA LYS A 115 11.90 -4.35 4.67
C LYS A 115 11.17 -4.54 6.00
N GLU A 116 11.73 -4.03 7.10
CA GLU A 116 11.07 -4.09 8.41
C GLU A 116 9.73 -3.33 8.43
N LEU A 117 9.63 -2.22 7.70
CA LEU A 117 8.36 -1.52 7.50
C LEU A 117 7.36 -2.38 6.74
N TYR A 118 7.79 -3.01 5.62
CA TYR A 118 6.94 -3.91 4.85
C TYR A 118 6.44 -5.07 5.70
N ASP A 119 7.32 -5.71 6.49
CA ASP A 119 6.97 -6.84 7.33
C ASP A 119 5.94 -6.45 8.40
N LYS A 120 6.13 -5.30 9.07
CA LYS A 120 5.17 -4.77 10.05
C LYS A 120 3.82 -4.46 9.42
N TRP A 121 3.83 -3.70 8.33
CA TRP A 121 2.64 -3.30 7.59
C TRP A 121 1.87 -4.52 7.04
N SER A 122 2.58 -5.47 6.43
CA SER A 122 1.95 -6.65 5.83
C SER A 122 1.33 -7.57 6.88
N ASN A 123 2.01 -7.81 8.00
CA ASN A 123 1.49 -8.63 9.09
C ASN A 123 0.20 -8.06 9.69
N GLU A 124 0.07 -6.74 9.77
CA GLU A 124 -1.11 -6.09 10.33
C GLU A 124 -2.25 -5.95 9.30
N ARG A 125 -1.91 -5.65 8.04
CA ARG A 125 -2.92 -5.24 7.04
C ARG A 125 -3.37 -6.35 6.09
N PHE A 126 -2.59 -7.42 5.90
CA PHE A 126 -2.96 -8.47 4.93
C PHE A 126 -4.26 -9.18 5.28
N GLY A 127 -4.56 -9.38 6.57
CA GLY A 127 -5.84 -9.93 7.02
C GLY A 127 -7.06 -9.08 6.67
N ASN A 128 -6.86 -7.78 6.45
CA ASN A 128 -7.93 -6.81 6.13
C ASN A 128 -8.17 -6.67 4.61
N PHE A 129 -7.33 -7.28 3.76
CA PHE A 129 -7.57 -7.26 2.31
C PHE A 129 -8.62 -8.30 1.93
N GLY A 130 -9.68 -7.85 1.28
CA GLY A 130 -10.84 -8.68 0.91
C GLY A 130 -10.56 -9.78 -0.12
N SER A 131 -9.31 -10.00 -0.58
CA SER A 131 -8.98 -11.11 -1.47
C SER A 131 -7.48 -11.47 -1.48
N ASP A 132 -7.18 -12.77 -1.52
CA ASP A 132 -5.84 -13.33 -1.73
C ASP A 132 -5.16 -12.82 -3.02
N SER A 133 -5.97 -12.48 -4.03
CA SER A 133 -5.47 -11.91 -5.29
C SER A 133 -4.82 -10.55 -5.08
N THR A 134 -5.35 -9.72 -4.18
CA THR A 134 -4.75 -8.44 -3.80
C THR A 134 -3.43 -8.66 -3.09
N VAL A 135 -3.39 -9.55 -2.11
CA VAL A 135 -2.17 -9.90 -1.38
C VAL A 135 -1.09 -10.42 -2.34
N ARG A 136 -1.43 -11.37 -3.23
CA ARG A 136 -0.49 -11.88 -4.26
C ARG A 136 0.03 -10.76 -5.17
N GLY A 137 -0.83 -9.80 -5.52
CA GLY A 137 -0.44 -8.64 -6.32
C GLY A 137 0.57 -7.73 -5.60
N ILE A 138 0.40 -7.54 -4.29
CA ILE A 138 1.30 -6.78 -3.41
C ILE A 138 2.64 -7.50 -3.28
N VAL A 139 2.63 -8.79 -2.95
CA VAL A 139 3.85 -9.62 -2.85
C VAL A 139 4.64 -9.61 -4.16
N SER A 140 3.93 -9.73 -5.30
CA SER A 140 4.58 -9.63 -6.61
C SER A 140 5.20 -8.25 -6.86
N ALA A 141 4.58 -7.16 -6.42
CA ALA A 141 5.13 -5.82 -6.55
C ALA A 141 6.34 -5.61 -5.64
N TRP A 142 6.28 -6.14 -4.42
CA TRP A 142 7.37 -6.08 -3.46
C TRP A 142 8.66 -6.72 -4.01
N ALA A 143 8.55 -7.86 -4.69
CA ALA A 143 9.70 -8.54 -5.28
C ALA A 143 10.55 -7.68 -6.24
N TYR A 144 9.99 -6.61 -6.82
CA TYR A 144 10.71 -5.66 -7.68
C TYR A 144 11.44 -4.56 -6.89
N CYS A 145 11.37 -4.56 -5.57
CA CYS A 145 11.85 -3.48 -4.71
C CYS A 145 13.10 -3.89 -3.90
N SER A 146 13.81 -4.95 -4.31
CA SER A 146 14.96 -5.51 -3.59
C SER A 146 16.04 -4.48 -3.23
N ASP A 147 16.28 -3.53 -4.14
CA ASP A 147 17.34 -2.52 -4.00
C ASP A 147 17.14 -1.55 -2.83
N VAL A 148 15.92 -1.48 -2.30
CA VAL A 148 15.60 -0.59 -1.18
C VAL A 148 15.32 -1.34 0.13
N TYR A 149 15.42 -2.67 0.17
CA TYR A 149 15.07 -3.46 1.36
C TYR A 149 15.84 -3.04 2.60
N ASP A 150 17.14 -2.88 2.48
CA ASP A 150 18.03 -2.56 3.60
C ASP A 150 18.18 -1.05 3.83
N MET A 151 17.58 -0.23 2.96
CA MET A 151 17.58 1.22 3.12
C MET A 151 16.74 1.62 4.35
N LYS A 152 17.18 2.62 5.10
CA LYS A 152 16.39 3.18 6.19
C LYS A 152 15.18 3.93 5.66
N VAL A 153 14.01 3.73 6.30
CA VAL A 153 12.76 4.40 5.87
C VAL A 153 12.91 5.92 5.88
N SER A 154 13.67 6.47 6.83
CA SER A 154 13.98 7.91 6.93
C SER A 154 14.77 8.46 5.74
N GLU A 155 15.49 7.62 5.00
CA GLU A 155 16.31 7.98 3.83
C GLU A 155 15.57 7.77 2.50
N LEU A 156 14.49 6.98 2.50
CA LEU A 156 13.73 6.68 1.30
C LEU A 156 13.06 7.96 0.76
N ARG A 157 13.17 8.18 -0.55
CA ARG A 157 12.61 9.33 -1.26
C ARG A 157 11.91 8.87 -2.54
N SER A 158 11.11 9.72 -3.14
CA SER A 158 10.39 9.45 -4.39
C SER A 158 11.30 8.93 -5.52
N ARG A 159 12.55 9.36 -5.58
CA ARG A 159 13.52 8.87 -6.58
C ARG A 159 13.80 7.38 -6.43
N HIS A 160 13.87 6.86 -5.20
CA HIS A 160 14.14 5.45 -4.95
C HIS A 160 12.93 4.59 -5.34
N ILE A 161 11.71 5.06 -5.06
CA ILE A 161 10.47 4.40 -5.50
C ILE A 161 10.41 4.36 -7.04
N LYS A 162 10.78 5.46 -7.71
CA LYS A 162 10.89 5.51 -9.17
C LYS A 162 11.96 4.55 -9.69
N GLY A 163 13.09 4.39 -8.98
CA GLY A 163 14.12 3.39 -9.28
C GLY A 163 13.52 1.97 -9.28
N CYS A 164 12.81 1.56 -8.22
CA CYS A 164 12.11 0.27 -8.17
C CYS A 164 11.14 0.07 -9.34
N MET A 165 10.46 1.14 -9.78
CA MET A 165 9.54 1.08 -10.91
C MET A 165 10.23 0.92 -12.26
N ASN A 166 11.38 1.56 -12.47
CA ASN A 166 12.04 1.65 -13.79
C ASN A 166 13.16 0.62 -13.97
N GLU A 167 13.87 0.32 -12.91
CA GLU A 167 15.08 -0.50 -12.89
C GLU A 167 14.88 -1.81 -12.12
N GLY A 168 13.88 -1.87 -11.23
CA GLY A 168 13.57 -3.07 -10.45
C GLY A 168 13.22 -4.26 -11.34
N PHE A 169 13.78 -5.41 -11.02
CA PHE A 169 13.55 -6.65 -11.75
C PHE A 169 13.41 -7.86 -10.80
N VAL A 170 12.86 -8.93 -11.35
CA VAL A 170 12.79 -10.24 -10.70
C VAL A 170 13.47 -11.26 -11.61
N THR A 171 14.37 -12.04 -11.05
CA THR A 171 15.11 -13.07 -11.78
C THR A 171 14.30 -14.36 -11.88
N PHE A 172 14.08 -14.85 -13.09
CA PHE A 172 13.49 -16.14 -13.41
C PHE A 172 14.50 -17.03 -14.11
N LYS A 173 14.20 -18.31 -14.30
CA LYS A 173 15.03 -19.24 -15.09
C LYS A 173 15.29 -18.76 -16.53
N THR A 174 14.38 -17.95 -17.07
CA THR A 174 14.43 -17.39 -18.42
C THR A 174 15.10 -16.02 -18.50
N GLY A 175 15.66 -15.50 -17.40
CA GLY A 175 16.32 -14.19 -17.31
C GLY A 175 15.56 -13.17 -16.44
N ASN A 176 16.06 -11.94 -16.44
CA ASN A 176 15.49 -10.86 -15.63
C ASN A 176 14.22 -10.30 -16.28
N ARG A 177 13.19 -10.12 -15.45
CA ARG A 177 11.93 -9.53 -15.84
C ARG A 177 11.74 -8.18 -15.16
N TYR A 178 11.70 -7.11 -15.94
CA TYR A 178 11.45 -5.75 -15.49
C TYR A 178 9.96 -5.47 -15.28
N ALA A 179 9.66 -4.41 -14.51
CA ALA A 179 8.29 -4.03 -14.19
C ALA A 179 7.53 -3.53 -15.43
N THR A 180 6.43 -4.19 -15.76
CA THR A 180 5.47 -3.73 -16.79
C THR A 180 4.73 -2.47 -16.30
N PRO A 181 4.07 -1.68 -17.17
CA PRO A 181 3.29 -0.50 -16.77
C PRO A 181 2.29 -0.78 -15.64
N ASN A 182 1.58 -1.91 -15.70
CA ASN A 182 0.69 -2.34 -14.62
C ASN A 182 1.45 -2.65 -13.32
N MET A 183 2.64 -3.25 -13.41
CA MET A 183 3.47 -3.53 -12.24
C MET A 183 4.01 -2.23 -11.64
N LYS A 184 4.45 -1.25 -12.45
CA LYS A 184 4.85 0.08 -11.98
C LYS A 184 3.73 0.76 -11.18
N SER A 185 2.48 0.68 -11.65
CA SER A 185 1.32 1.19 -10.93
C SER A 185 1.11 0.46 -9.59
N ARG A 186 1.32 -0.85 -9.54
CA ARG A 186 1.21 -1.65 -8.30
C ARG A 186 2.33 -1.33 -7.31
N ILE A 187 3.56 -1.15 -7.77
CA ILE A 187 4.70 -0.72 -6.94
C ILE A 187 4.38 0.63 -6.29
N LYS A 188 3.88 1.61 -7.07
CA LYS A 188 3.47 2.90 -6.52
C LYS A 188 2.37 2.76 -5.48
N SER A 189 1.36 1.91 -5.73
CA SER A 189 0.27 1.66 -4.79
C SER A 189 0.76 0.97 -3.50
N LEU A 190 1.70 0.03 -3.62
CA LEU A 190 2.34 -0.62 -2.48
C LEU A 190 3.02 0.41 -1.57
N PHE A 191 3.89 1.26 -2.14
CA PHE A 191 4.57 2.30 -1.35
C PHE A 191 3.59 3.34 -0.80
N ASN A 192 2.50 3.68 -1.52
CA ASN A 192 1.46 4.54 -0.96
C ASN A 192 0.89 3.96 0.34
N ASN A 193 0.51 2.68 0.33
CA ASN A 193 -0.08 2.03 1.50
C ASN A 193 0.94 1.88 2.65
N MET A 194 2.18 1.49 2.33
CA MET A 194 3.24 1.37 3.33
C MET A 194 3.59 2.72 3.98
N PHE A 195 3.64 3.80 3.19
CA PHE A 195 3.94 5.12 3.72
C PHE A 195 2.75 5.77 4.42
N ASP A 196 1.51 5.48 4.03
CA ASP A 196 0.34 5.89 4.81
C ASP A 196 0.39 5.27 6.21
N TYR A 197 0.71 3.98 6.29
CA TYR A 197 0.96 3.30 7.57
C TYR A 197 2.14 3.93 8.34
N ALA A 198 3.25 4.22 7.66
CA ALA A 198 4.41 4.82 8.31
C ALA A 198 4.13 6.25 8.85
N VAL A 199 3.25 7.01 8.20
CA VAL A 199 2.77 8.31 8.70
C VAL A 199 1.81 8.11 9.87
N GLU A 200 0.88 7.16 9.78
CA GLU A 200 -0.07 6.82 10.86
C GLU A 200 0.66 6.45 12.17
N TYR A 201 1.79 5.72 12.06
CA TYR A 201 2.62 5.31 13.20
C TYR A 201 3.79 6.27 13.49
N GLU A 202 3.78 7.47 12.94
CA GLU A 202 4.79 8.52 13.17
C GLU A 202 6.24 8.06 12.88
N ILE A 203 6.42 7.09 11.98
CA ILE A 203 7.74 6.61 11.52
C ILE A 203 8.37 7.61 10.57
N VAL A 204 7.54 8.29 9.76
CA VAL A 204 7.91 9.37 8.83
C VAL A 204 6.87 10.48 8.85
N ASP A 205 7.28 11.70 8.49
CA ASP A 205 6.41 12.88 8.51
C ASP A 205 5.48 12.97 7.29
N ARG A 206 5.80 12.29 6.19
CA ARG A 206 5.04 12.37 4.93
C ARG A 206 5.18 11.14 4.05
N ASN A 207 4.16 10.95 3.22
CA ASN A 207 4.16 9.90 2.20
C ASN A 207 4.86 10.35 0.91
N TYR A 208 6.08 9.88 0.67
CA TYR A 208 6.87 10.20 -0.52
C TYR A 208 6.31 9.58 -1.82
N ALA A 209 5.50 8.51 -1.74
CA ALA A 209 4.88 7.91 -2.92
C ALA A 209 3.71 8.75 -3.46
N ARG A 210 3.11 9.62 -2.64
CA ARG A 210 2.07 10.57 -3.06
C ARG A 210 2.62 11.84 -3.70
N SER A 211 3.93 12.13 -3.56
CA SER A 211 4.56 13.35 -4.06
C SER A 211 4.84 13.34 -5.58
N PHE A 212 4.50 12.28 -6.29
CA PHE A 212 4.65 12.20 -7.75
C PHE A 212 3.50 11.39 -8.38
N ASN A 213 3.24 11.65 -9.65
CA ASN A 213 2.31 10.87 -10.46
C ASN A 213 3.06 9.84 -11.31
N LEU A 214 2.32 8.80 -11.75
CA LEU A 214 2.86 7.91 -12.78
C LEU A 214 3.10 8.71 -14.06
N PRO A 215 4.16 8.41 -14.83
CA PRO A 215 4.38 9.00 -16.14
C PRO A 215 3.17 8.80 -17.07
N ASP A 216 2.88 9.76 -17.95
CA ASP A 216 1.70 9.75 -18.81
C ASP A 216 1.65 8.55 -19.75
N ASP A 217 2.79 8.10 -20.25
CA ASP A 217 2.91 6.90 -21.08
C ASP A 217 2.46 5.65 -20.29
N VAL A 218 2.92 5.50 -19.05
CA VAL A 218 2.50 4.41 -18.15
C VAL A 218 1.01 4.48 -17.86
N GLN A 219 0.47 5.67 -17.59
CA GLN A 219 -0.96 5.85 -17.36
C GLN A 219 -1.79 5.50 -18.59
N LYS A 220 -1.36 5.97 -19.77
CA LYS A 220 -2.03 5.65 -21.04
C LYS A 220 -2.04 4.15 -21.31
N GLU A 221 -0.94 3.45 -21.08
CA GLU A 221 -0.87 1.99 -21.27
C GLU A 221 -1.76 1.23 -20.28
N VAL A 222 -1.71 1.59 -18.99
CA VAL A 222 -2.62 1.00 -17.98
C VAL A 222 -4.09 1.22 -18.37
N THR A 223 -4.41 2.37 -18.94
CA THR A 223 -5.78 2.69 -19.39
C THR A 223 -6.17 1.93 -20.66
N LYS A 224 -5.25 1.76 -21.62
CA LYS A 224 -5.47 0.95 -22.82
C LYS A 224 -5.84 -0.48 -22.48
N VAL A 225 -5.15 -1.10 -21.53
CA VAL A 225 -5.44 -2.48 -21.08
C VAL A 225 -6.86 -2.61 -20.52
N LYS A 226 -7.40 -1.57 -19.86
CA LYS A 226 -8.78 -1.56 -19.34
C LYS A 226 -9.85 -1.52 -20.45
N LYS A 227 -9.53 -1.01 -21.65
CA LYS A 227 -10.47 -0.88 -22.80
C LYS A 227 -10.54 -2.11 -23.68
N LEU A 228 -9.85 -3.21 -23.36
CA LEU A 228 -9.69 -4.38 -24.22
C LEU A 228 -10.83 -5.40 -24.15
N HIS A 229 -11.97 -5.08 -23.51
CA HIS A 229 -13.15 -5.96 -23.54
C HIS A 229 -14.05 -5.56 -24.71
N ILE A 230 -14.37 -6.53 -25.56
CA ILE A 230 -15.20 -6.39 -26.74
C ILE A 230 -16.47 -7.25 -26.60
N PRO A 231 -17.65 -6.75 -27.02
CA PRO A 231 -18.84 -7.62 -27.08
C PRO A 231 -18.70 -8.62 -28.23
N PHE A 232 -19.42 -9.72 -28.18
CA PHE A 232 -19.57 -10.62 -29.33
C PHE A 232 -20.38 -9.95 -30.44
N GLU A 233 -20.01 -10.23 -31.67
CA GLU A 233 -20.80 -9.86 -32.84
C GLU A 233 -21.99 -10.83 -33.05
N ASP A 234 -22.98 -10.42 -33.83
CA ASP A 234 -24.20 -11.22 -33.99
C ASP A 234 -23.92 -12.59 -34.65
N TYR A 235 -22.96 -12.66 -35.59
CA TYR A 235 -22.54 -13.94 -36.17
C TYR A 235 -21.83 -14.84 -35.15
N GLU A 236 -21.05 -14.31 -34.23
CA GLU A 236 -20.39 -15.09 -33.17
C GLU A 236 -21.43 -15.63 -32.19
N MET A 237 -22.42 -14.82 -31.83
CA MET A 237 -23.53 -15.27 -31.00
C MET A 237 -24.30 -16.41 -31.68
N LYS A 238 -24.56 -16.33 -33.00
CA LYS A 238 -25.18 -17.39 -33.77
C LYS A 238 -24.35 -18.69 -33.70
N LEU A 239 -23.02 -18.59 -33.91
CA LEU A 239 -22.12 -19.74 -33.79
C LEU A 239 -22.18 -20.38 -32.40
N LEU A 240 -22.23 -19.59 -31.32
CA LEU A 240 -22.36 -20.09 -29.97
C LEU A 240 -23.67 -20.89 -29.81
N TRP A 241 -24.80 -20.32 -30.24
CA TRP A 241 -26.11 -21.01 -30.16
C TRP A 241 -26.19 -22.33 -30.99
N GLU A 242 -25.60 -22.36 -32.16
CA GLU A 242 -25.58 -23.54 -33.05
C GLU A 242 -24.66 -24.67 -32.53
N ASN A 243 -23.77 -24.37 -31.60
CA ASN A 243 -22.80 -25.32 -31.08
C ASN A 243 -23.05 -25.76 -29.63
N ILE A 244 -24.23 -25.46 -29.08
CA ILE A 244 -24.67 -26.05 -27.81
C ILE A 244 -24.69 -27.58 -27.93
N GLY A 245 -24.10 -28.27 -26.96
CA GLY A 245 -23.99 -29.73 -26.92
C GLY A 245 -22.97 -30.33 -27.90
N LYS A 246 -22.36 -29.52 -28.79
CA LYS A 246 -21.29 -29.96 -29.71
C LYS A 246 -19.90 -29.54 -29.18
N VAL A 247 -19.82 -28.39 -28.51
CA VAL A 247 -18.61 -27.87 -27.88
C VAL A 247 -18.90 -27.64 -26.42
N ASP A 248 -18.13 -28.28 -25.55
CA ASP A 248 -18.30 -28.20 -24.11
C ASP A 248 -18.21 -26.74 -23.59
N PHE A 249 -19.05 -26.40 -22.61
CA PHE A 249 -19.09 -25.09 -21.95
C PHE A 249 -19.55 -23.91 -22.80
N VAL A 250 -20.01 -24.12 -24.06
CA VAL A 250 -20.61 -23.03 -24.85
C VAL A 250 -21.88 -22.51 -24.17
N ASP A 251 -22.70 -23.40 -23.60
CA ASP A 251 -23.87 -23.05 -22.79
C ASP A 251 -23.50 -22.13 -21.60
N VAL A 252 -22.38 -22.38 -20.94
CA VAL A 252 -21.90 -21.55 -19.82
C VAL A 252 -21.51 -20.12 -20.29
N VAL A 253 -20.90 -20.01 -21.47
CA VAL A 253 -20.62 -18.72 -22.11
C VAL A 253 -21.92 -17.97 -22.42
N LEU A 254 -22.93 -18.66 -22.97
CA LEU A 254 -24.26 -18.10 -23.23
C LEU A 254 -24.97 -17.67 -21.95
N ILE A 255 -24.95 -18.51 -20.90
CA ILE A 255 -25.48 -18.14 -19.58
C ILE A 255 -24.84 -16.83 -19.10
N GLN A 256 -23.53 -16.65 -19.27
CA GLN A 256 -22.85 -15.42 -18.89
C GLN A 256 -23.25 -14.24 -19.79
N CYS A 257 -23.49 -14.45 -21.09
CA CYS A 257 -23.93 -13.42 -22.03
C CYS A 257 -25.30 -12.85 -21.70
N TYR A 258 -26.18 -13.63 -21.07
CA TYR A 258 -27.54 -13.24 -20.75
C TYR A 258 -27.81 -13.01 -19.26
N SER A 259 -26.82 -13.13 -18.41
CA SER A 259 -26.92 -12.88 -16.95
C SER A 259 -25.95 -11.82 -16.44
N GLY A 260 -24.88 -11.56 -17.17
CA GLY A 260 -23.87 -10.59 -16.81
C GLY A 260 -22.99 -10.96 -15.61
N TRP A 261 -22.99 -12.20 -15.13
CA TRP A 261 -22.13 -12.66 -14.05
C TRP A 261 -20.64 -12.49 -14.38
N ARG A 262 -19.81 -12.21 -13.35
CA ARG A 262 -18.35 -12.31 -13.53
C ARG A 262 -17.97 -13.79 -13.68
N PRO A 263 -16.92 -14.14 -14.45
CA PRO A 263 -16.51 -15.55 -14.64
C PRO A 263 -16.35 -16.33 -13.34
N GLN A 264 -15.73 -15.72 -12.35
CA GLN A 264 -15.53 -16.37 -11.04
C GLN A 264 -16.83 -16.50 -10.24
N GLU A 265 -17.70 -15.50 -10.29
CA GLU A 265 -19.01 -15.53 -9.62
C GLU A 265 -19.89 -16.63 -10.21
N LEU A 266 -19.92 -16.72 -11.54
CA LEU A 266 -20.67 -17.75 -12.25
C LEU A 266 -20.23 -19.18 -11.85
N GLY A 267 -18.92 -19.40 -11.74
CA GLY A 267 -18.38 -20.70 -11.31
C GLY A 267 -18.60 -21.04 -9.83
N LEU A 268 -18.99 -20.07 -9.02
CA LEU A 268 -19.25 -20.23 -7.58
C LEU A 268 -20.74 -20.17 -7.23
N LEU A 269 -21.64 -20.01 -8.21
CA LEU A 269 -23.09 -20.11 -7.98
C LEU A 269 -23.43 -21.50 -7.41
N GLN A 270 -24.19 -21.52 -6.33
CA GLN A 270 -24.60 -22.78 -5.68
C GLN A 270 -25.99 -23.20 -6.12
N VAL A 271 -26.22 -24.48 -6.16
CA VAL A 271 -27.54 -25.07 -6.49
C VAL A 271 -28.66 -24.51 -5.60
N LYS A 272 -28.39 -24.37 -4.29
CA LYS A 272 -29.36 -23.82 -3.33
C LYS A 272 -29.76 -22.37 -3.57
N ASP A 273 -28.94 -21.64 -4.32
CA ASP A 273 -29.12 -20.22 -4.61
C ASP A 273 -29.70 -19.97 -6.00
N VAL A 274 -30.17 -21.04 -6.65
CA VAL A 274 -30.85 -21.01 -7.96
C VAL A 274 -32.29 -21.46 -7.78
N ASP A 275 -33.22 -20.56 -8.02
CA ASP A 275 -34.65 -20.85 -8.01
C ASP A 275 -35.11 -21.00 -9.46
N ILE A 276 -35.27 -22.27 -9.87
CA ILE A 276 -35.72 -22.64 -11.23
C ILE A 276 -37.19 -22.27 -11.45
N GLU A 277 -38.03 -22.37 -10.41
CA GLU A 277 -39.45 -22.06 -10.50
C GLU A 277 -39.70 -20.60 -10.71
N ASN A 278 -39.10 -19.77 -9.83
CA ASN A 278 -39.18 -18.31 -9.93
C ASN A 278 -38.15 -17.72 -10.90
N GLY A 279 -37.29 -18.53 -11.52
CA GLY A 279 -36.34 -18.11 -12.54
C GLY A 279 -35.38 -17.04 -12.05
N THR A 280 -34.65 -17.29 -10.94
CA THR A 280 -33.69 -16.36 -10.39
C THR A 280 -32.39 -17.04 -9.96
N PHE A 281 -31.29 -16.27 -10.03
CA PHE A 281 -30.02 -16.57 -9.38
C PHE A 281 -29.84 -15.66 -8.16
N LYS A 282 -29.25 -16.16 -7.09
CA LYS A 282 -28.74 -15.36 -5.98
C LYS A 282 -27.24 -15.60 -5.83
N GLY A 283 -26.45 -14.52 -5.70
CA GLY A 283 -24.99 -14.70 -5.53
C GLY A 283 -24.19 -13.42 -5.65
N GLY A 284 -22.87 -13.58 -5.83
CA GLY A 284 -21.89 -12.50 -5.93
C GLY A 284 -20.87 -12.52 -4.79
N ILE A 285 -19.61 -12.11 -5.06
CA ILE A 285 -18.50 -12.28 -4.11
C ILE A 285 -17.58 -11.07 -3.98
N LYS A 286 -17.72 -10.02 -4.81
CA LYS A 286 -16.62 -9.08 -4.96
C LYS A 286 -16.83 -7.70 -4.35
N SER A 287 -18.03 -7.29 -4.06
CA SER A 287 -18.34 -5.96 -3.51
C SER A 287 -19.61 -6.04 -2.71
N ASP A 288 -19.77 -5.20 -1.71
CA ASP A 288 -20.99 -5.14 -0.90
C ASP A 288 -22.25 -4.98 -1.78
N ALA A 289 -22.15 -4.18 -2.83
CA ALA A 289 -23.22 -4.03 -3.82
C ALA A 289 -23.45 -5.27 -4.72
N GLY A 290 -22.54 -6.21 -4.70
CA GLY A 290 -22.62 -7.42 -5.54
C GLY A 290 -22.89 -8.70 -4.76
N ILE A 291 -22.71 -8.71 -3.46
CA ILE A 291 -22.96 -9.88 -2.60
C ILE A 291 -24.47 -10.09 -2.49
N ASP A 292 -24.90 -11.35 -2.56
CA ASP A 292 -26.30 -11.78 -2.40
C ASP A 292 -27.31 -11.09 -3.34
N ARG A 293 -26.84 -10.53 -4.47
CA ARG A 293 -27.75 -9.92 -5.42
C ARG A 293 -28.58 -10.97 -6.14
N ILE A 294 -29.81 -10.61 -6.42
CA ILE A 294 -30.73 -11.46 -7.19
C ILE A 294 -30.70 -11.01 -8.66
N VAL A 295 -30.47 -11.94 -9.56
CA VAL A 295 -30.47 -11.72 -11.01
C VAL A 295 -31.51 -12.64 -11.65
N PRO A 296 -32.52 -12.11 -12.36
CA PRO A 296 -33.47 -12.94 -13.07
C PRO A 296 -32.80 -13.79 -14.17
N ILE A 297 -33.27 -15.00 -14.37
CA ILE A 297 -32.84 -15.87 -15.46
C ILE A 297 -33.55 -15.40 -16.73
N HIS A 298 -32.77 -14.93 -17.70
CA HIS A 298 -33.32 -14.52 -19.00
C HIS A 298 -33.98 -15.72 -19.68
N PRO A 299 -35.17 -15.57 -20.31
CA PRO A 299 -35.92 -16.68 -20.94
C PRO A 299 -35.09 -17.53 -21.90
N LYS A 300 -34.24 -16.91 -22.73
CA LYS A 300 -33.38 -17.63 -23.70
C LYS A 300 -32.43 -18.65 -23.08
N ILE A 301 -32.01 -18.45 -21.83
CA ILE A 301 -31.02 -19.33 -21.16
C ILE A 301 -31.68 -20.22 -20.10
N LYS A 302 -33.00 -20.16 -19.91
CA LYS A 302 -33.70 -20.91 -18.87
C LYS A 302 -33.42 -22.41 -18.95
N GLU A 303 -33.54 -23.00 -20.14
CA GLU A 303 -33.26 -24.42 -20.37
C GLU A 303 -31.78 -24.78 -20.16
N LEU A 304 -30.87 -23.91 -20.53
CA LEU A 304 -29.44 -24.13 -20.28
C LEU A 304 -29.12 -24.14 -18.78
N VAL A 305 -29.70 -23.23 -18.04
CA VAL A 305 -29.55 -23.16 -16.57
C VAL A 305 -30.17 -24.40 -15.93
N LYS A 306 -31.38 -24.80 -16.38
CA LYS A 306 -32.05 -25.99 -15.88
C LYS A 306 -31.21 -27.25 -16.11
N ALA A 307 -30.63 -27.40 -17.30
CA ALA A 307 -29.78 -28.55 -17.62
C ALA A 307 -28.56 -28.62 -16.68
N ARG A 308 -27.92 -27.49 -16.40
CA ARG A 308 -26.80 -27.43 -15.43
C ARG A 308 -27.25 -27.68 -13.99
N TYR A 309 -28.44 -27.23 -13.62
CA TYR A 309 -29.04 -27.53 -12.32
C TYR A 309 -29.29 -29.02 -12.13
N ASP A 310 -29.94 -29.65 -13.10
CA ASP A 310 -30.26 -31.10 -13.09
C ASP A 310 -28.98 -31.97 -13.08
N GLU A 311 -27.95 -31.56 -13.86
CA GLU A 311 -26.61 -32.16 -13.80
C GLU A 311 -26.02 -32.09 -12.41
N ALA A 312 -25.99 -30.88 -11.80
CA ALA A 312 -25.42 -30.66 -10.48
C ALA A 312 -26.12 -31.46 -9.38
N VAL A 313 -27.45 -31.55 -9.44
CA VAL A 313 -28.26 -32.40 -8.53
C VAL A 313 -27.92 -33.86 -8.71
N SER A 314 -27.82 -34.35 -9.94
CA SER A 314 -27.52 -35.75 -10.25
C SER A 314 -26.16 -36.21 -9.70
N ILE A 315 -25.15 -35.34 -9.77
CA ILE A 315 -23.80 -35.62 -9.24
C ILE A 315 -23.62 -35.20 -7.78
N LYS A 316 -24.69 -34.72 -7.12
CA LYS A 316 -24.68 -34.20 -5.74
C LYS A 316 -23.64 -33.09 -5.50
N SER A 317 -23.43 -32.23 -6.49
CA SER A 317 -22.53 -31.06 -6.35
C SER A 317 -23.25 -29.90 -5.68
N PRO A 318 -22.57 -29.16 -4.80
CA PRO A 318 -23.12 -27.90 -4.27
C PRO A 318 -23.09 -26.77 -5.30
N ASN A 319 -22.25 -26.84 -6.34
CA ASN A 319 -22.09 -25.80 -7.35
C ASN A 319 -23.03 -26.06 -8.56
N LEU A 320 -23.62 -24.98 -9.09
CA LEU A 320 -24.47 -25.06 -10.29
C LEU A 320 -23.68 -25.53 -11.51
N ILE A 321 -22.47 -25.03 -11.71
CA ILE A 321 -21.64 -25.34 -12.88
C ILE A 321 -20.44 -26.16 -12.46
N ASN A 322 -20.30 -27.32 -13.05
CA ASN A 322 -19.27 -28.29 -12.72
C ASN A 322 -18.40 -28.62 -13.94
N CYS A 323 -17.13 -28.95 -13.69
CA CYS A 323 -16.19 -29.37 -14.70
C CYS A 323 -16.34 -30.89 -14.93
N THR A 324 -17.32 -31.31 -15.74
CA THR A 324 -17.63 -32.71 -16.07
C THR A 324 -17.08 -33.16 -17.41
N ASP A 325 -16.38 -32.26 -18.12
CA ASP A 325 -15.84 -32.43 -19.48
C ASP A 325 -14.53 -33.24 -19.53
N GLY A 326 -14.35 -34.32 -18.94
CA GLY A 326 -13.17 -35.21 -19.06
C GLY A 326 -11.78 -34.58 -18.80
N TYR A 327 -11.68 -33.25 -18.77
CA TYR A 327 -10.45 -32.50 -18.48
C TYR A 327 -10.25 -32.19 -16.99
N ALA A 328 -11.25 -32.45 -16.16
CA ALA A 328 -11.18 -32.28 -14.71
C ALA A 328 -10.75 -33.57 -14.02
N ARG A 329 -9.88 -33.45 -13.01
CA ARG A 329 -9.66 -34.54 -12.07
C ARG A 329 -10.94 -34.70 -11.23
N LEU A 330 -11.49 -35.90 -11.15
CA LEU A 330 -12.76 -36.23 -10.48
C LEU A 330 -12.92 -35.75 -9.04
N LYS A 331 -11.84 -35.31 -8.39
CA LYS A 331 -11.85 -34.82 -6.99
C LYS A 331 -12.24 -33.34 -6.81
N ASP A 332 -12.18 -32.54 -7.87
CA ASP A 332 -12.50 -31.09 -7.78
C ASP A 332 -13.20 -30.63 -9.06
N LEU A 333 -14.52 -30.69 -9.03
CA LEU A 333 -15.39 -30.28 -10.13
C LEU A 333 -15.65 -28.78 -10.15
N THR A 334 -15.17 -28.00 -9.15
CA THR A 334 -15.42 -26.57 -9.06
C THR A 334 -14.87 -25.83 -10.27
N LEU A 335 -15.68 -24.98 -10.90
CA LEU A 335 -15.28 -24.13 -12.00
C LEU A 335 -14.56 -22.88 -11.48
N THR A 336 -13.24 -23.00 -11.27
CA THR A 336 -12.40 -21.84 -10.94
C THR A 336 -12.23 -20.93 -12.15
N TYR A 337 -11.81 -19.67 -11.92
CA TYR A 337 -11.51 -18.74 -13.02
C TYR A 337 -10.48 -19.29 -14.02
N SER A 338 -9.45 -19.99 -13.55
CA SER A 338 -8.44 -20.61 -14.44
C SER A 338 -9.05 -21.69 -15.33
N LYS A 339 -9.86 -22.59 -14.74
CA LYS A 339 -10.56 -23.64 -15.47
C LYS A 339 -11.57 -23.07 -16.49
N TYR A 340 -12.28 -21.98 -16.11
CA TYR A 340 -13.17 -21.29 -17.04
C TYR A 340 -12.39 -20.65 -18.19
N LYS A 341 -11.28 -19.97 -17.90
CA LYS A 341 -10.41 -19.35 -18.90
C LYS A 341 -9.90 -20.37 -19.94
N GLU A 342 -9.47 -21.54 -19.50
CA GLU A 342 -8.99 -22.62 -20.39
C GLU A 342 -10.11 -23.08 -21.33
N ARG A 343 -11.32 -23.31 -20.82
CA ARG A 343 -12.47 -23.70 -21.60
C ARG A 343 -12.90 -22.63 -22.59
N PHE A 344 -12.93 -21.40 -22.13
CA PHE A 344 -13.22 -20.23 -22.98
C PHE A 344 -12.23 -20.11 -24.15
N VAL A 345 -10.93 -20.35 -23.92
CA VAL A 345 -9.93 -20.35 -24.99
C VAL A 345 -10.19 -21.45 -25.98
N ARG A 346 -10.52 -22.67 -25.53
CA ARG A 346 -10.89 -23.80 -26.43
C ARG A 346 -12.14 -23.51 -27.29
N ILE A 347 -13.18 -22.94 -26.67
CA ILE A 347 -14.40 -22.52 -27.41
C ILE A 347 -14.03 -21.51 -28.49
N ARG A 348 -13.27 -20.47 -28.10
CA ARG A 348 -12.82 -19.42 -29.02
C ARG A 348 -12.08 -19.99 -30.22
N GLU A 349 -11.16 -20.93 -29.97
CA GLU A 349 -10.35 -21.58 -31.01
C GLU A 349 -11.18 -22.56 -31.86
N SER A 350 -11.99 -23.39 -31.23
CA SER A 350 -12.84 -24.39 -31.95
C SER A 350 -13.87 -23.72 -32.85
N LEU A 351 -14.43 -22.60 -32.45
CA LEU A 351 -15.43 -21.87 -33.21
C LEU A 351 -14.85 -20.72 -34.05
N ASN A 352 -13.52 -20.59 -34.08
CA ASN A 352 -12.83 -19.54 -34.81
C ASN A 352 -13.37 -18.14 -34.50
N LEU A 353 -13.70 -17.88 -33.22
CA LEU A 353 -14.13 -16.55 -32.75
C LEU A 353 -12.97 -15.57 -32.75
N ASN A 354 -13.26 -14.28 -32.62
CA ASN A 354 -12.25 -13.24 -32.59
C ASN A 354 -11.18 -13.57 -31.51
N PRO A 355 -9.88 -13.69 -31.89
CA PRO A 355 -8.81 -14.10 -30.99
C PRO A 355 -8.56 -13.11 -29.84
N LYS A 356 -9.12 -11.90 -29.91
CA LYS A 356 -9.04 -10.88 -28.85
C LYS A 356 -10.05 -11.14 -27.72
N HIS A 357 -11.04 -11.99 -27.90
CA HIS A 357 -12.03 -12.32 -26.87
C HIS A 357 -11.39 -12.91 -25.62
N ARG A 358 -11.94 -12.52 -24.48
CA ARG A 358 -11.50 -12.89 -23.14
C ARG A 358 -12.66 -13.35 -22.26
N PRO A 359 -12.44 -14.08 -21.18
CA PRO A 359 -13.49 -14.59 -20.28
C PRO A 359 -14.45 -13.54 -19.70
N HIS A 360 -14.10 -12.26 -19.71
CA HIS A 360 -14.96 -11.15 -19.27
C HIS A 360 -15.83 -10.56 -20.40
N ASP A 361 -15.62 -10.96 -21.64
CA ASP A 361 -16.33 -10.39 -22.79
C ASP A 361 -17.81 -10.81 -22.87
N PRO A 362 -18.23 -12.02 -22.44
CA PRO A 362 -19.65 -12.34 -22.30
C PRO A 362 -20.42 -11.35 -21.43
N ARG A 363 -19.82 -10.96 -20.29
CA ARG A 363 -20.41 -9.92 -19.42
C ARG A 363 -20.40 -8.52 -20.09
N LYS A 364 -19.37 -8.20 -20.87
CA LYS A 364 -19.36 -6.98 -21.69
C LYS A 364 -20.46 -7.01 -22.73
N HIS A 365 -20.67 -8.14 -23.36
CA HIS A 365 -21.77 -8.37 -24.31
C HIS A 365 -23.13 -8.10 -23.65
N PHE A 366 -23.40 -8.70 -22.48
CA PHE A 366 -24.61 -8.44 -21.69
C PHE A 366 -24.87 -6.95 -21.49
N VAL A 367 -23.89 -6.20 -20.97
CA VAL A 367 -24.03 -4.76 -20.71
C VAL A 367 -24.26 -3.99 -22.01
N THR A 368 -23.60 -4.37 -23.10
CA THR A 368 -23.73 -3.70 -24.39
C THR A 368 -25.11 -3.92 -24.99
N LYS A 369 -25.61 -5.17 -24.98
CA LYS A 369 -26.96 -5.49 -25.47
C LYS A 369 -28.04 -4.89 -24.57
N ALA A 370 -27.88 -4.94 -23.24
CA ALA A 370 -28.80 -4.29 -22.32
C ALA A 370 -28.95 -2.78 -22.61
N LYS A 371 -27.86 -2.07 -22.83
CA LYS A 371 -27.91 -0.66 -23.23
C LYS A 371 -28.52 -0.46 -24.60
N HIS A 372 -28.23 -1.32 -25.55
CA HIS A 372 -28.82 -1.26 -26.91
C HIS A 372 -30.35 -1.40 -26.87
N TYR A 373 -30.87 -2.27 -25.99
CA TYR A 373 -32.30 -2.50 -25.82
C TYR A 373 -32.95 -1.60 -24.75
N ASN A 374 -32.29 -0.50 -24.36
CA ASN A 374 -32.81 0.47 -23.40
C ASN A 374 -33.24 -0.13 -22.06
N VAL A 375 -32.49 -1.13 -21.56
CA VAL A 375 -32.62 -1.62 -20.18
C VAL A 375 -32.20 -0.47 -19.24
N ASP A 376 -32.97 -0.28 -18.18
CA ASP A 376 -32.68 0.75 -17.18
C ASP A 376 -31.25 0.65 -16.64
N GLU A 377 -30.55 1.78 -16.52
CA GLU A 377 -29.14 1.82 -16.15
C GLU A 377 -28.90 1.27 -14.74
N TYR A 378 -29.82 1.53 -13.81
CA TYR A 378 -29.70 1.03 -12.44
C TYR A 378 -30.02 -0.45 -12.35
N ALA A 379 -30.96 -0.97 -13.18
CA ALA A 379 -31.18 -2.41 -13.32
C ALA A 379 -29.91 -3.11 -13.82
N ILE A 380 -29.25 -2.55 -14.83
CA ILE A 380 -27.96 -3.06 -15.31
C ILE A 380 -26.94 -3.05 -14.19
N LYS A 381 -26.74 -1.90 -13.49
CA LYS A 381 -25.77 -1.78 -12.39
C LYS A 381 -26.03 -2.81 -11.29
N TYR A 382 -27.29 -2.99 -10.91
CA TYR A 382 -27.68 -3.96 -9.90
C TYR A 382 -27.36 -5.39 -10.35
N MET A 383 -27.86 -5.82 -11.52
CA MET A 383 -27.65 -7.17 -12.03
C MET A 383 -26.16 -7.52 -12.18
N ILE A 384 -25.32 -6.57 -12.59
CA ILE A 384 -23.88 -6.80 -12.69
C ILE A 384 -23.12 -6.56 -11.38
N GLY A 385 -23.75 -6.13 -10.29
CA GLY A 385 -23.12 -5.88 -9.00
C GLY A 385 -22.09 -4.75 -9.05
N HIS A 386 -22.47 -3.60 -9.63
CA HIS A 386 -21.72 -2.36 -9.56
C HIS A 386 -22.30 -1.46 -8.46
N VAL A 387 -21.41 -0.72 -7.78
CA VAL A 387 -21.84 0.27 -6.79
C VAL A 387 -22.67 1.37 -7.47
N ILE A 388 -23.84 1.63 -6.93
CA ILE A 388 -24.69 2.74 -7.30
C ILE A 388 -24.30 3.93 -6.43
N GLN A 389 -23.75 4.97 -7.05
CA GLN A 389 -23.26 6.17 -6.33
C GLN A 389 -24.40 7.12 -5.96
N ASP A 390 -25.45 7.15 -6.76
CA ASP A 390 -26.64 7.93 -6.48
C ASP A 390 -27.31 7.45 -5.19
N VAL A 391 -27.47 8.36 -4.22
CA VAL A 391 -28.01 8.04 -2.88
C VAL A 391 -29.49 7.71 -2.98
N THR A 392 -30.27 8.43 -3.80
CA THR A 392 -31.71 8.19 -3.99
C THR A 392 -31.93 6.77 -4.52
N GLU A 393 -31.19 6.42 -5.55
CA GLU A 393 -31.25 5.10 -6.18
C GLU A 393 -30.75 3.97 -5.28
N ARG A 394 -29.77 4.24 -4.45
CA ARG A 394 -29.17 3.23 -3.59
C ARG A 394 -30.01 2.95 -2.33
N VAL A 395 -30.61 3.99 -1.76
CA VAL A 395 -31.22 3.93 -0.42
C VAL A 395 -32.75 3.93 -0.48
N TYR A 396 -33.33 4.71 -1.39
CA TYR A 396 -34.77 4.96 -1.41
C TYR A 396 -35.53 4.25 -2.54
N THR A 397 -34.81 3.63 -3.49
CA THR A 397 -35.45 2.91 -4.60
C THR A 397 -35.46 1.41 -4.33
N GLU A 398 -36.64 0.82 -4.16
CA GLU A 398 -36.81 -0.61 -4.08
C GLU A 398 -36.74 -1.25 -5.48
N ARG A 399 -36.00 -2.34 -5.60
CA ARG A 399 -35.82 -3.07 -6.86
C ARG A 399 -36.41 -4.46 -6.74
N THR A 400 -37.67 -4.56 -7.11
CA THR A 400 -38.36 -5.87 -7.09
C THR A 400 -37.81 -6.81 -8.14
N VAL A 401 -37.93 -8.11 -7.89
CA VAL A 401 -37.51 -9.14 -8.87
C VAL A 401 -38.34 -9.03 -10.14
N GLU A 402 -39.61 -8.69 -10.05
CA GLU A 402 -40.53 -8.50 -11.17
C GLU A 402 -40.08 -7.35 -12.08
N TRP A 403 -39.66 -6.24 -11.48
CA TRP A 403 -39.10 -5.12 -12.24
C TRP A 403 -37.81 -5.52 -12.95
N LEU A 404 -36.87 -6.18 -12.25
CA LEU A 404 -35.64 -6.66 -12.86
C LEU A 404 -35.88 -7.67 -13.98
N ARG A 405 -36.93 -8.50 -13.85
CA ARG A 405 -37.35 -9.44 -14.90
C ARG A 405 -37.86 -8.70 -16.14
N THR A 406 -38.72 -7.72 -15.96
CA THR A 406 -39.21 -6.86 -17.06
C THR A 406 -38.04 -6.18 -17.79
N GLU A 407 -37.05 -5.76 -17.03
CA GLU A 407 -35.88 -5.09 -17.59
C GLU A 407 -34.96 -6.06 -18.36
N ILE A 408 -34.66 -7.24 -17.84
CA ILE A 408 -33.75 -8.18 -18.49
C ILE A 408 -34.36 -8.78 -19.77
N GLU A 409 -35.70 -8.96 -19.80
CA GLU A 409 -36.43 -9.50 -20.93
C GLU A 409 -36.49 -8.58 -22.16
N LYS A 410 -36.13 -7.29 -22.00
CA LYS A 410 -35.92 -6.37 -23.13
C LYS A 410 -34.77 -6.82 -24.03
N ILE A 411 -33.81 -7.56 -23.53
CA ILE A 411 -32.66 -8.07 -24.29
C ILE A 411 -33.13 -9.17 -25.26
N LYS A 412 -33.00 -8.93 -26.56
CA LYS A 412 -33.42 -9.87 -27.61
C LYS A 412 -32.28 -10.78 -28.06
#